data_1822d378c1fde92693e1c49365e02f18
#
_entry.id   1822d378c1fde92693e1c49365e02f18
#
_cell.length_a   1.000
_cell.length_b   1.000
_cell.length_c   1.000
_cell.angle_alpha   90.00
_cell.angle_beta   90.00
_cell.angle_gamma   90.00
#
_symmetry.space_group_name_H-M   'P 1'
#
loop_
_entity.id
_entity.type
_entity.pdbx_description
1 polymer ?
#
loop_
_entity_poly.entity_id
_entity_poly.type
_entity_poly.pdbx_seq_one_letter_code
_entity_poly.pdbx_strand_id
1 'polypeptide(L)'
;MFTSLVTKLSVQSLVRPATLQKLNLWAPLPLRLIVGYGFIAHGYAKFGRGPDTFAIVLDTLGVPLPVLLAWVTSLVEMIGGLAILLGVFVPIVSLPMAIVLLTALFTVHLPYGFFSVKLAEVTASGIKFGPVGYEIILLYLAGLLSLAIGGAGPLSIDRWLCTNRNRISRRLEPDLHGQVIGL
;
A
#
# COMPACT_ATOMS: atom_id res chain seq x y z
N MET A 1 -24.64 47.76 0.03
CA MET A 1 -24.81 46.83 1.14
C MET A 1 -25.13 45.39 0.66
N PHE A 2 -25.04 45.07 -0.63
CA PHE A 2 -25.33 43.72 -1.18
C PHE A 2 -24.10 42.94 -1.64
N THR A 3 -22.91 43.54 -1.62
CA THR A 3 -21.68 42.92 -2.15
C THR A 3 -20.87 42.14 -1.11
N SER A 4 -21.23 42.14 0.17
CA SER A 4 -20.44 41.44 1.21
C SER A 4 -20.93 40.04 1.60
N LEU A 5 -22.08 39.62 1.11
CA LEU A 5 -22.67 38.30 1.42
C LEU A 5 -22.30 37.21 0.42
N VAL A 6 -21.85 37.54 -0.79
CA VAL A 6 -21.53 36.58 -1.84
C VAL A 6 -20.09 36.07 -1.74
N THR A 7 -19.20 36.78 -1.01
CA THR A 7 -17.74 36.50 -1.03
C THR A 7 -17.26 35.53 0.05
N LYS A 8 -18.16 34.92 0.86
CA LYS A 8 -17.76 33.95 1.91
C LYS A 8 -18.34 32.57 1.80
N LEU A 9 -18.94 32.22 0.71
CA LEU A 9 -19.05 30.82 0.35
C LEU A 9 -17.68 30.40 -0.22
N SER A 10 -16.77 30.06 0.69
CA SER A 10 -15.46 29.54 0.32
C SER A 10 -15.70 28.39 -0.65
N VAL A 11 -15.09 28.44 -1.82
CA VAL A 11 -15.13 27.34 -2.82
C VAL A 11 -14.78 26.00 -2.16
N GLN A 12 -14.01 26.04 -1.08
CA GLN A 12 -13.71 24.89 -0.22
C GLN A 12 -14.93 24.27 0.46
N SER A 13 -15.95 25.06 0.86
CA SER A 13 -17.16 24.51 1.48
C SER A 13 -18.10 23.86 0.46
N LEU A 14 -18.05 24.28 -0.79
CA LEU A 14 -18.79 23.66 -1.91
C LEU A 14 -18.10 22.39 -2.41
N VAL A 15 -16.77 22.33 -2.34
CA VAL A 15 -15.99 21.20 -2.85
C VAL A 15 -15.77 20.12 -1.79
N ARG A 16 -15.82 20.46 -0.49
CA ARG A 16 -15.63 19.49 0.61
C ARG A 16 -16.65 19.67 1.71
N PRO A 17 -17.86 19.13 1.59
CA PRO A 17 -18.80 19.09 2.70
C PRO A 17 -18.17 18.33 3.89
N ALA A 18 -18.50 18.75 5.13
CA ALA A 18 -17.94 18.19 6.36
C ALA A 18 -18.06 16.65 6.46
N THR A 19 -19.09 16.09 5.83
CA THR A 19 -19.30 14.64 5.70
C THR A 19 -18.19 13.97 4.90
N LEU A 20 -17.73 14.56 3.79
CA LEU A 20 -16.64 14.02 2.98
C LEU A 20 -15.28 14.10 3.69
N GLN A 21 -15.07 15.08 4.58
CA GLN A 21 -13.86 15.15 5.39
C GLN A 21 -13.75 13.99 6.37
N LYS A 22 -14.86 13.55 6.95
CA LYS A 22 -14.89 12.35 7.80
C LYS A 22 -14.63 11.07 6.98
N LEU A 23 -15.16 10.98 5.77
CA LEU A 23 -14.95 9.84 4.87
C LEU A 23 -13.50 9.75 4.37
N ASN A 24 -12.80 10.88 4.21
CA ASN A 24 -11.39 10.87 3.80
C ASN A 24 -10.47 10.08 4.74
N LEU A 25 -10.83 10.00 6.02
CA LEU A 25 -10.10 9.16 6.97
C LEU A 25 -10.17 7.67 6.62
N TRP A 26 -11.23 7.23 5.94
CA TRP A 26 -11.47 5.84 5.57
C TRP A 26 -10.91 5.48 4.20
N ALA A 27 -10.50 6.48 3.41
CA ALA A 27 -9.96 6.28 2.06
C ALA A 27 -8.79 5.27 1.98
N PRO A 28 -7.87 5.18 2.96
CA PRO A 28 -6.80 4.19 2.93
C PRO A 28 -7.28 2.75 3.12
N LEU A 29 -8.45 2.51 3.71
CA LEU A 29 -8.90 1.15 4.05
C LEU A 29 -9.12 0.25 2.83
N PRO A 30 -9.91 0.63 1.80
CA PRO A 30 -10.07 -0.19 0.60
C PRO A 30 -8.73 -0.48 -0.10
N LEU A 31 -7.85 0.52 -0.12
CA LEU A 31 -6.54 0.41 -0.74
C LEU A 31 -5.64 -0.58 0.02
N ARG A 32 -5.65 -0.53 1.37
CA ARG A 32 -4.96 -1.52 2.21
C ARG A 32 -5.46 -2.93 1.98
N LEU A 33 -6.78 -3.10 1.89
CA LEU A 33 -7.39 -4.40 1.67
C LEU A 33 -6.94 -5.02 0.35
N ILE A 34 -7.01 -4.27 -0.75
CA ILE A 34 -6.66 -4.81 -2.06
C ILE A 34 -5.14 -4.99 -2.22
N VAL A 35 -4.33 -4.04 -1.79
CA VAL A 35 -2.86 -4.12 -1.89
C VAL A 35 -2.34 -5.21 -0.97
N GLY A 36 -2.74 -5.23 0.31
CA GLY A 36 -2.30 -6.22 1.28
C GLY A 36 -2.69 -7.64 0.89
N TYR A 37 -3.96 -7.84 0.49
CA TYR A 37 -4.43 -9.14 0.00
C TYR A 37 -3.68 -9.60 -1.25
N GLY A 38 -3.49 -8.71 -2.23
CA GLY A 38 -2.78 -9.04 -3.46
C GLY A 38 -1.36 -9.51 -3.20
N PHE A 39 -0.60 -8.83 -2.34
CA PHE A 39 0.74 -9.28 -1.96
C PHE A 39 0.73 -10.63 -1.23
N ILE A 40 -0.20 -10.84 -0.29
CA ILE A 40 -0.36 -12.15 0.37
C ILE A 40 -0.64 -13.24 -0.66
N ALA A 41 -1.53 -13.00 -1.61
CA ALA A 41 -1.87 -13.96 -2.65
C ALA A 41 -0.66 -14.32 -3.54
N HIS A 42 0.16 -13.32 -3.91
CA HIS A 42 1.38 -13.54 -4.69
C HIS A 42 2.44 -14.30 -3.88
N GLY A 43 2.67 -13.93 -2.63
CA GLY A 43 3.60 -14.64 -1.74
C GLY A 43 3.14 -16.08 -1.49
N TYR A 44 1.85 -16.29 -1.21
CA TYR A 44 1.27 -17.62 -1.02
C TYR A 44 1.44 -18.51 -2.27
N ALA A 45 1.22 -17.96 -3.46
CA ALA A 45 1.41 -18.69 -4.71
C ALA A 45 2.87 -19.14 -4.92
N LYS A 46 3.85 -18.34 -4.48
CA LYS A 46 5.29 -18.70 -4.52
C LYS A 46 5.59 -19.80 -3.50
N PHE A 47 5.08 -19.70 -2.30
CA PHE A 47 5.23 -20.75 -1.28
C PHE A 47 4.58 -22.06 -1.71
N GLY A 48 3.37 -22.01 -2.28
CA GLY A 48 2.63 -23.19 -2.71
C GLY A 48 3.31 -23.95 -3.87
N ARG A 49 4.07 -23.25 -4.73
CA ARG A 49 4.88 -23.86 -5.80
C ARG A 49 6.28 -24.25 -5.34
N GLY A 50 6.68 -23.83 -4.17
CA GLY A 50 8.04 -23.91 -3.62
C GLY A 50 8.91 -22.73 -4.06
N PRO A 51 9.58 -22.04 -3.11
CA PRO A 51 10.48 -20.93 -3.42
C PRO A 51 11.63 -21.35 -4.37
N ASP A 52 12.05 -22.59 -4.31
CA ASP A 52 13.10 -23.12 -5.21
C ASP A 52 12.66 -23.14 -6.69
N THR A 53 11.37 -23.39 -6.96
CA THR A 53 10.82 -23.25 -8.31
C THR A 53 10.87 -21.80 -8.79
N PHE A 54 10.60 -20.85 -7.91
CA PHE A 54 10.73 -19.44 -8.23
C PHE A 54 12.19 -19.00 -8.39
N ALA A 55 13.12 -19.63 -7.67
CA ALA A 55 14.55 -19.41 -7.85
C ALA A 55 15.03 -19.76 -9.26
N ILE A 56 14.51 -20.81 -9.87
CA ILE A 56 14.81 -21.18 -11.28
C ILE A 56 14.37 -20.05 -12.22
N VAL A 57 13.22 -19.44 -11.98
CA VAL A 57 12.75 -18.28 -12.77
C VAL A 57 13.71 -17.10 -12.62
N LEU A 58 14.14 -16.78 -11.41
CA LEU A 58 15.09 -15.69 -11.15
C LEU A 58 16.44 -15.94 -11.80
N ASP A 59 16.94 -17.18 -11.77
CA ASP A 59 18.18 -17.60 -12.41
C ASP A 59 18.10 -17.43 -13.94
N THR A 60 17.00 -17.86 -14.54
CA THR A 60 16.74 -17.67 -15.98
C THR A 60 16.71 -16.19 -16.39
N LEU A 61 16.31 -15.31 -15.50
CA LEU A 61 16.28 -13.85 -15.70
C LEU A 61 17.65 -13.20 -15.39
N GLY A 62 18.67 -13.96 -15.02
CA GLY A 62 20.00 -13.46 -14.67
C GLY A 62 20.07 -12.72 -13.35
N VAL A 63 19.12 -12.95 -12.44
CA VAL A 63 19.10 -12.31 -11.11
C VAL A 63 20.16 -12.98 -10.22
N PRO A 64 21.07 -12.23 -9.59
CA PRO A 64 22.09 -12.80 -8.71
C PRO A 64 21.46 -13.41 -7.45
N LEU A 65 22.09 -14.45 -6.89
CA LEU A 65 21.66 -15.15 -5.69
C LEU A 65 20.18 -15.60 -5.74
N PRO A 66 19.75 -16.33 -6.80
CA PRO A 66 18.35 -16.57 -7.10
C PRO A 66 17.60 -17.27 -5.96
N VAL A 67 18.21 -18.25 -5.29
CA VAL A 67 17.59 -18.97 -4.16
C VAL A 67 17.32 -18.03 -2.99
N LEU A 68 18.30 -17.23 -2.59
CA LEU A 68 18.15 -16.27 -1.50
C LEU A 68 17.05 -15.25 -1.82
N LEU A 69 17.10 -14.68 -3.03
CA LEU A 69 16.12 -13.66 -3.44
C LEU A 69 14.72 -14.22 -3.64
N ALA A 70 14.57 -15.48 -4.03
CA ALA A 70 13.28 -16.14 -4.08
C ALA A 70 12.63 -16.24 -2.68
N TRP A 71 13.38 -16.64 -1.67
CA TRP A 71 12.91 -16.69 -0.29
C TRP A 71 12.61 -15.29 0.25
N VAL A 72 13.54 -14.34 0.10
CA VAL A 72 13.37 -12.96 0.56
C VAL A 72 12.13 -12.33 -0.07
N THR A 73 11.96 -12.45 -1.38
CA THR A 73 10.81 -11.88 -2.08
C THR A 73 9.49 -12.49 -1.59
N SER A 74 9.44 -13.81 -1.44
CA SER A 74 8.25 -14.51 -0.95
C SER A 74 7.88 -14.08 0.47
N LEU A 75 8.86 -13.92 1.36
CA LEU A 75 8.66 -13.44 2.72
C LEU A 75 8.23 -11.97 2.75
N VAL A 76 8.87 -11.11 1.95
CA VAL A 76 8.48 -9.70 1.84
C VAL A 76 7.04 -9.56 1.37
N GLU A 77 6.60 -10.36 0.42
CA GLU A 77 5.22 -10.34 -0.06
C GLU A 77 4.23 -10.83 1.01
N MET A 78 4.52 -11.93 1.70
CA MET A 78 3.64 -12.48 2.74
C MET A 78 3.55 -11.56 3.96
N ILE A 79 4.70 -11.23 4.55
CA ILE A 79 4.78 -10.44 5.79
C ILE A 79 4.41 -8.99 5.49
N GLY A 80 4.91 -8.43 4.38
CA GLY A 80 4.59 -7.08 3.94
C GLY A 80 3.11 -6.91 3.63
N GLY A 81 2.52 -7.85 2.90
CA GLY A 81 1.09 -7.85 2.61
C GLY A 81 0.24 -7.90 3.88
N LEU A 82 0.60 -8.75 4.86
CA LEU A 82 -0.06 -8.82 6.16
C LEU A 82 0.10 -7.51 6.95
N ALA A 83 1.30 -6.93 6.96
CA ALA A 83 1.57 -5.67 7.63
C ALA A 83 0.75 -4.50 7.02
N ILE A 84 0.66 -4.42 5.69
CA ILE A 84 -0.20 -3.45 5.00
C ILE A 84 -1.67 -3.68 5.36
N LEU A 85 -2.14 -4.93 5.36
CA LEU A 85 -3.53 -5.27 5.68
C LEU A 85 -3.90 -4.84 7.09
N LEU A 86 -3.02 -5.09 8.07
CA LEU A 86 -3.20 -4.70 9.47
C LEU A 86 -2.90 -3.22 9.73
N GLY A 87 -2.22 -2.55 8.81
CA GLY A 87 -1.77 -1.16 8.97
C GLY A 87 -0.67 -1.03 10.02
N VAL A 88 0.38 -1.85 9.90
CA VAL A 88 1.56 -1.87 10.78
C VAL A 88 2.76 -1.36 10.01
N PHE A 89 3.41 -0.30 10.52
CA PHE A 89 4.62 0.30 9.92
C PHE A 89 4.50 0.51 8.41
N VAL A 90 3.32 0.96 7.95
CA VAL A 90 2.99 1.05 6.53
C VAL A 90 4.05 1.75 5.68
N PRO A 91 4.61 2.92 6.04
CA PRO A 91 5.66 3.57 5.24
C PRO A 91 6.94 2.74 5.13
N ILE A 92 7.34 2.07 6.22
CA ILE A 92 8.57 1.27 6.27
C ILE A 92 8.43 0.02 5.42
N VAL A 93 7.30 -0.68 5.56
CA VAL A 93 7.03 -1.94 4.85
C VAL A 93 6.79 -1.71 3.36
N SER A 94 6.25 -0.56 2.98
CA SER A 94 6.03 -0.21 1.58
C SER A 94 7.33 -0.14 0.77
N LEU A 95 8.47 0.18 1.40
CA LEU A 95 9.74 0.31 0.69
C LEU A 95 10.25 -1.03 0.11
N PRO A 96 10.46 -2.10 0.90
CA PRO A 96 10.88 -3.38 0.33
C PRO A 96 9.84 -3.95 -0.64
N MET A 97 8.54 -3.73 -0.42
CA MET A 97 7.49 -4.17 -1.35
C MET A 97 7.58 -3.42 -2.70
N ALA A 98 7.88 -2.11 -2.68
CA ALA A 98 8.10 -1.34 -3.90
C ALA A 98 9.34 -1.81 -4.66
N ILE A 99 10.42 -2.20 -3.97
CA ILE A 99 11.62 -2.77 -4.58
C ILE A 99 11.27 -4.09 -5.30
N VAL A 100 10.50 -4.98 -4.68
CA VAL A 100 10.03 -6.22 -5.31
C VAL A 100 9.24 -5.92 -6.58
N LEU A 101 8.31 -4.96 -6.53
CA LEU A 101 7.51 -4.57 -7.69
C LEU A 101 8.35 -3.97 -8.82
N LEU A 102 9.30 -3.10 -8.48
CA LEU A 102 10.21 -2.50 -9.48
C LEU A 102 11.10 -3.57 -10.12
N THR A 103 11.62 -4.50 -9.33
CA THR A 103 12.38 -5.64 -9.88
C THR A 103 11.51 -6.42 -10.86
N ALA A 104 10.29 -6.80 -10.48
CA ALA A 104 9.37 -7.53 -11.37
C ALA A 104 9.00 -6.71 -12.62
N LEU A 105 8.84 -5.38 -12.48
CA LEU A 105 8.59 -4.49 -13.61
C LEU A 105 9.69 -4.61 -14.66
N PHE A 106 10.96 -4.44 -14.26
CA PHE A 106 12.08 -4.35 -15.17
C PHE A 106 12.53 -5.72 -15.69
N THR A 107 12.44 -6.78 -14.87
CA THR A 107 12.93 -8.10 -15.25
C THR A 107 11.91 -8.97 -15.98
N VAL A 108 10.62 -8.81 -15.68
CA VAL A 108 9.56 -9.69 -16.18
C VAL A 108 8.59 -8.98 -17.10
N HIS A 109 8.02 -7.84 -16.66
CA HIS A 109 6.82 -7.27 -17.30
C HIS A 109 7.09 -6.22 -18.36
N LEU A 110 8.25 -5.55 -18.32
CA LEU A 110 8.60 -4.47 -19.25
C LEU A 110 8.53 -4.89 -20.73
N PRO A 111 9.04 -6.09 -21.13
CA PRO A 111 8.96 -6.56 -22.51
C PRO A 111 7.54 -6.77 -23.02
N TYR A 112 6.59 -6.98 -22.12
CA TYR A 112 5.19 -7.22 -22.50
C TYR A 112 4.37 -5.93 -22.67
N GLY A 113 4.96 -4.74 -22.41
CA GLY A 113 4.32 -3.43 -22.56
C GLY A 113 3.29 -3.11 -21.49
N PHE A 114 2.53 -2.04 -21.69
CA PHE A 114 1.67 -1.46 -20.64
C PHE A 114 0.50 -2.37 -20.22
N PHE A 115 -0.29 -2.85 -21.19
CA PHE A 115 -1.58 -3.48 -20.91
C PHE A 115 -1.48 -4.80 -20.15
N SER A 116 -2.20 -4.92 -19.05
CA SER A 116 -2.27 -6.15 -18.24
C SER A 116 -3.20 -7.20 -18.84
N VAL A 117 -4.19 -6.79 -19.63
CA VAL A 117 -5.07 -7.69 -20.35
C VAL A 117 -4.87 -7.49 -21.84
N LYS A 118 -4.39 -8.52 -22.52
CA LYS A 118 -4.15 -8.52 -23.97
C LYS A 118 -4.82 -9.71 -24.60
N LEU A 119 -5.60 -9.47 -25.61
CA LEU A 119 -6.14 -10.54 -26.46
C LEU A 119 -4.99 -11.06 -27.34
N ALA A 120 -4.62 -12.32 -27.17
CA ALA A 120 -3.59 -12.96 -28.00
C ALA A 120 -4.21 -13.70 -29.18
N GLU A 121 -5.28 -14.47 -28.97
CA GLU A 121 -5.89 -15.31 -29.99
C GLU A 121 -7.39 -15.52 -29.68
N VAL A 122 -8.20 -15.51 -30.72
CA VAL A 122 -9.63 -15.91 -30.66
C VAL A 122 -9.80 -17.13 -31.55
N THR A 123 -10.19 -18.25 -30.97
CA THR A 123 -10.43 -19.51 -31.69
C THR A 123 -11.85 -20.01 -31.46
N ALA A 124 -12.30 -20.95 -32.26
CA ALA A 124 -13.60 -21.58 -32.02
C ALA A 124 -13.70 -22.31 -30.66
N SER A 125 -12.55 -22.68 -30.08
CA SER A 125 -12.45 -23.32 -28.75
C SER A 125 -12.34 -22.33 -27.58
N GLY A 126 -12.23 -21.02 -27.83
CA GLY A 126 -12.19 -20.00 -26.80
C GLY A 126 -11.21 -18.85 -27.07
N ILE A 127 -11.04 -18.03 -26.06
CA ILE A 127 -10.19 -16.84 -26.07
C ILE A 127 -8.93 -17.12 -25.27
N LYS A 128 -7.75 -16.83 -25.85
CA LYS A 128 -6.46 -16.86 -25.15
C LYS A 128 -5.98 -15.44 -24.92
N PHE A 129 -5.52 -15.19 -23.69
CA PHE A 129 -4.90 -13.93 -23.31
C PHE A 129 -3.38 -14.05 -23.35
N GLY A 130 -2.73 -12.98 -23.72
CA GLY A 130 -1.27 -12.86 -23.74
C GLY A 130 -0.68 -12.63 -22.34
N PRO A 131 0.65 -12.54 -22.25
CA PRO A 131 1.33 -12.27 -21.00
C PRO A 131 0.95 -10.88 -20.45
N VAL A 132 0.93 -10.80 -19.13
CA VAL A 132 0.51 -9.60 -18.38
C VAL A 132 1.58 -8.51 -18.48
N GLY A 133 1.17 -7.31 -18.91
CA GLY A 133 2.04 -6.12 -18.92
C GLY A 133 2.18 -5.46 -17.53
N TYR A 134 2.80 -4.28 -17.51
CA TYR A 134 3.20 -3.65 -16.24
C TYR A 134 2.15 -2.69 -15.62
N GLU A 135 0.98 -2.52 -16.20
CA GLU A 135 -0.11 -1.66 -15.72
C GLU A 135 -0.46 -1.94 -14.25
N ILE A 136 -0.67 -3.22 -13.91
CA ILE A 136 -1.01 -3.63 -12.54
C ILE A 136 0.12 -3.29 -11.57
N ILE A 137 1.38 -3.45 -11.96
CA ILE A 137 2.53 -3.09 -11.11
C ILE A 137 2.52 -1.61 -10.80
N LEU A 138 2.26 -0.75 -11.79
CA LEU A 138 2.15 0.70 -11.56
C LEU A 138 1.00 1.05 -10.62
N LEU A 139 -0.15 0.36 -10.73
CA LEU A 139 -1.27 0.55 -9.81
C LEU A 139 -0.91 0.14 -8.37
N TYR A 140 -0.19 -0.96 -8.19
CA TYR A 140 0.30 -1.38 -6.87
C TYR A 140 1.33 -0.40 -6.30
N LEU A 141 2.26 0.09 -7.12
CA LEU A 141 3.23 1.12 -6.71
C LEU A 141 2.54 2.43 -6.30
N ALA A 142 1.56 2.88 -7.08
CA ALA A 142 0.75 4.06 -6.75
C ALA A 142 -0.04 3.83 -5.45
N GLY A 143 -0.57 2.63 -5.25
CA GLY A 143 -1.25 2.22 -4.03
C GLY A 143 -0.34 2.25 -2.80
N LEU A 144 0.86 1.65 -2.89
CA LEU A 144 1.85 1.69 -1.80
C LEU A 144 2.30 3.11 -1.48
N LEU A 145 2.56 3.93 -2.51
CA LEU A 145 2.94 5.33 -2.34
C LEU A 145 1.84 6.13 -1.65
N SER A 146 0.59 5.95 -2.08
CA SER A 146 -0.57 6.59 -1.47
C SER A 146 -0.73 6.21 0.01
N LEU A 147 -0.53 4.93 0.34
CA LEU A 147 -0.58 4.43 1.72
C LEU A 147 0.60 4.93 2.56
N ALA A 148 1.80 5.00 1.98
CA ALA A 148 3.00 5.47 2.67
C ALA A 148 2.90 6.96 3.04
N ILE A 149 2.34 7.79 2.15
CA ILE A 149 2.17 9.24 2.35
C ILE A 149 0.89 9.54 3.15
N GLY A 150 -0.22 8.91 2.79
CA GLY A 150 -1.54 9.16 3.39
C GLY A 150 -1.75 8.48 4.75
N GLY A 151 -0.86 7.55 5.11
CA GLY A 151 -0.96 6.75 6.33
C GLY A 151 -1.96 5.61 6.23
N ALA A 152 -1.96 4.78 7.29
CA ALA A 152 -2.76 3.56 7.34
C ALA A 152 -4.27 3.77 7.57
N GLY A 153 -4.70 4.98 7.92
CA GLY A 153 -6.11 5.32 8.19
C GLY A 153 -6.65 4.74 9.50
N PRO A 154 -7.98 4.80 9.72
CA PRO A 154 -8.64 4.19 10.87
C PRO A 154 -8.54 2.65 10.79
N LEU A 155 -8.77 1.97 11.90
CA LEU A 155 -8.62 0.52 12.02
C LEU A 155 -7.21 0.02 11.64
N SER A 156 -6.17 0.80 11.99
CA SER A 156 -4.77 0.42 11.84
C SER A 156 -4.12 0.28 13.20
N ILE A 157 -3.19 -0.65 13.31
CA ILE A 157 -2.39 -0.85 14.53
C ILE A 157 -1.53 0.39 14.78
N ASP A 158 -0.96 1.02 13.74
CA ASP A 158 -0.19 2.25 13.87
C ASP A 158 -0.98 3.37 14.55
N ARG A 159 -2.23 3.55 14.16
CA ARG A 159 -3.10 4.56 14.78
C ARG A 159 -3.42 4.23 16.24
N TRP A 160 -3.69 2.96 16.53
CA TRP A 160 -3.95 2.52 17.90
C TRP A 160 -2.74 2.77 18.81
N LEU A 161 -1.52 2.43 18.34
CA LEU A 161 -0.28 2.68 19.07
C LEU A 161 -0.04 4.17 19.32
N CYS A 162 -0.21 5.02 18.28
CA CYS A 162 -0.07 6.48 18.42
C CYS A 162 -1.07 7.06 19.42
N THR A 163 -2.32 6.59 19.42
CA THR A 163 -3.36 7.08 20.33
C THR A 163 -3.04 6.68 21.78
N ASN A 164 -2.59 5.45 22.00
CA ASN A 164 -2.22 4.99 23.35
C ASN A 164 -0.98 5.69 23.89
N ARG A 165 0.03 5.92 23.06
CA ARG A 165 1.23 6.68 23.46
C ARG A 165 0.88 8.09 23.93
N ASN A 166 0.01 8.79 23.22
CA ASN A 166 -0.43 10.13 23.60
C ASN A 166 -1.24 10.15 24.90
N ARG A 167 -2.01 9.10 25.18
CA ARG A 167 -2.73 8.95 26.46
C ARG A 167 -1.77 8.73 27.64
N ILE A 168 -0.72 7.94 27.44
CA ILE A 168 0.29 7.65 28.46
C ILE A 168 1.11 8.93 28.74
N SER A 169 1.57 9.65 27.71
CA SER A 169 2.31 10.90 27.89
C SER A 169 1.50 11.94 28.68
N ARG A 170 0.22 12.12 28.39
CA ARG A 170 -0.66 13.04 29.13
C ARG A 170 -0.90 12.62 30.59
N ARG A 171 -0.76 11.35 30.93
CA ARG A 171 -0.87 10.88 32.32
C ARG A 171 0.43 11.04 33.10
N LEU A 172 1.58 11.11 32.39
CA LEU A 172 2.91 11.25 32.97
C LEU A 172 3.36 12.70 33.08
N GLU A 173 2.67 13.67 32.47
CA GLU A 173 2.83 15.10 32.74
C GLU A 173 1.94 15.47 33.95
N PRO A 174 2.46 15.43 35.19
CA PRO A 174 1.74 15.97 36.33
C PRO A 174 1.71 17.49 36.20
N ASP A 175 0.61 18.10 36.65
CA ASP A 175 0.31 19.52 36.70
C ASP A 175 1.55 20.36 37.15
N LEU A 176 2.43 20.66 36.24
CA LEU A 176 3.50 21.65 36.48
C LEU A 176 2.94 23.08 36.50
N HIS A 177 1.67 23.27 36.16
CA HIS A 177 1.00 24.58 36.19
C HIS A 177 0.33 24.89 37.52
N GLY A 178 0.22 23.94 38.45
CA GLY A 178 -0.40 24.14 39.77
C GLY A 178 0.55 24.68 40.85
N GLN A 179 1.86 24.74 40.62
CA GLN A 179 2.84 25.12 41.65
C GLN A 179 3.43 26.54 41.53
N VAL A 180 3.03 27.35 40.55
CA VAL A 180 3.61 28.69 40.33
C VAL A 180 2.72 29.83 40.88
N ILE A 181 1.55 29.55 41.46
CA ILE A 181 0.67 30.58 42.04
C ILE A 181 0.55 30.34 43.56
N GLY A 182 1.67 30.25 44.25
CA GLY A 182 1.67 30.05 45.69
C GLY A 182 2.95 30.61 46.35
N LEU A 183 3.40 31.81 45.92
CA LEU A 183 4.40 32.64 46.64
C LEU A 183 4.00 34.09 46.56
#